data_1e93c289b588df464c780c5d32cfa66f
#
_entry.id   1e93c289b588df464c780c5d32cfa66f
#
_cell.length_a   1.000
_cell.length_b   1.000
_cell.length_c   1.000
_cell.angle_alpha   90.00
_cell.angle_beta   90.00
_cell.angle_gamma   90.00
#
_symmetry.space_group_name_H-M   'P 1'
#
loop_
_entity.id
_entity.type
_entity.pdbx_description
1 polymer ?
#
loop_
_entity_poly.entity_id
_entity_poly.type
_entity_poly.pdbx_seq_one_letter_code
_entity_poly.pdbx_strand_id
1 'polypeptide(L)'
;MCGPLFGAQQLATINQKTGRAHLFGVHVPGLAVMTLGFGRNGTLYAVGDCNPAPVTFECTPGSDPTYNSLYRVNVRTGAFTRIGSTGAPQFFMDMTFDGHGNMLGVTTTLNPSGVPAILYRIDPATGTATKLFNLVGSNLVMGLAFGRDGKLYGTDNFANSGLYVIGTRTGFETAIAALPFGFSSDLVLMN
;
A
#
# COMPACT_ATOMS: atom_id res chain seq x y z
N MET A 1 23.89 -16.96 -3.05
CA MET A 1 22.50 -17.29 -2.68
C MET A 1 21.80 -15.97 -2.42
N CYS A 2 20.97 -15.49 -3.36
CA CYS A 2 20.07 -14.37 -3.08
C CYS A 2 18.98 -14.91 -2.17
N GLY A 3 18.88 -14.38 -0.95
CA GLY A 3 17.73 -14.63 -0.09
C GLY A 3 16.44 -14.08 -0.69
N PRO A 4 15.27 -14.38 -0.12
CA PRO A 4 14.02 -13.83 -0.59
C PRO A 4 14.12 -12.29 -0.60
N LEU A 5 13.62 -11.66 -1.66
CA LEU A 5 13.65 -10.19 -1.84
C LEU A 5 13.01 -9.45 -0.66
N PHE A 6 12.02 -10.09 -0.03
CA PHE A 6 11.45 -9.67 1.23
C PHE A 6 11.86 -10.72 2.27
N GLY A 7 12.86 -10.40 3.09
CA GLY A 7 13.20 -11.21 4.25
C GLY A 7 11.99 -11.42 5.15
N ALA A 8 12.15 -12.15 6.25
CA ALA A 8 11.11 -12.33 7.24
C ALA A 8 10.59 -10.95 7.69
N GLN A 9 9.36 -10.61 7.31
CA GLN A 9 8.72 -9.37 7.72
C GLN A 9 8.09 -9.55 9.09
N GLN A 10 8.31 -8.58 9.95
CA GLN A 10 7.76 -8.56 11.30
C GLN A 10 7.32 -7.15 11.65
N LEU A 11 6.24 -7.03 12.40
CA LEU A 11 5.77 -5.74 12.87
C LEU A 11 6.72 -5.15 13.92
N ALA A 12 6.85 -3.84 13.88
CA ALA A 12 7.61 -3.09 14.86
C ALA A 12 6.84 -1.85 15.33
N THR A 13 6.98 -1.52 16.59
CA THR A 13 6.69 -0.17 17.08
C THR A 13 7.96 0.64 17.06
N ILE A 14 7.87 1.91 16.68
CA ILE A 14 9.00 2.83 16.63
C ILE A 14 8.79 3.92 17.68
N ASN A 15 9.76 4.09 18.57
CA ASN A 15 9.78 5.21 19.48
C ASN A 15 10.15 6.48 18.69
N GLN A 16 9.21 7.39 18.54
CA GLN A 16 9.37 8.61 17.73
C GLN A 16 10.45 9.58 18.26
N LYS A 17 10.81 9.50 19.55
CA LYS A 17 11.85 10.36 20.14
C LYS A 17 13.25 9.81 19.94
N THR A 18 13.39 8.47 19.93
CA THR A 18 14.71 7.82 19.93
C THR A 18 15.00 7.07 18.63
N GLY A 19 14.00 6.86 17.76
CA GLY A 19 14.10 6.01 16.57
C GLY A 19 14.23 4.52 16.87
N ARG A 20 14.20 4.11 18.14
CA ARG A 20 14.31 2.69 18.49
C ARG A 20 13.09 1.91 18.04
N ALA A 21 13.33 0.83 17.30
CA ALA A 21 12.31 -0.14 16.93
C ALA A 21 12.21 -1.25 17.98
N HIS A 22 10.99 -1.65 18.28
CA HIS A 22 10.68 -2.84 19.08
C HIS A 22 9.85 -3.80 18.23
N LEU A 23 10.43 -4.93 17.88
CA LEU A 23 9.76 -5.98 17.11
C LEU A 23 8.75 -6.70 17.98
N PHE A 24 7.59 -7.00 17.40
CA PHE A 24 6.55 -7.77 18.08
C PHE A 24 5.77 -8.64 17.09
N GLY A 25 5.04 -9.60 17.63
CA GLY A 25 4.31 -10.56 16.82
C GLY A 25 5.21 -11.61 16.18
N VAL A 26 4.62 -12.41 15.35
CA VAL A 26 5.29 -13.49 14.63
C VAL A 26 5.40 -13.12 13.15
N HIS A 27 6.48 -13.55 12.54
CA HIS A 27 6.59 -13.53 11.08
C HIS A 27 5.50 -14.41 10.46
N VAL A 28 4.84 -13.92 9.44
CA VAL A 28 3.83 -14.67 8.67
C VAL A 28 4.54 -15.29 7.45
N PRO A 29 4.84 -16.59 7.47
CA PRO A 29 5.50 -17.23 6.34
C PRO A 29 4.66 -17.11 5.07
N GLY A 30 5.31 -16.84 3.94
CA GLY A 30 4.65 -16.76 2.64
C GLY A 30 3.80 -15.50 2.42
N LEU A 31 3.88 -14.50 3.30
CA LEU A 31 3.20 -13.22 3.14
C LEU A 31 4.22 -12.08 3.06
N ALA A 32 4.16 -11.30 1.99
CA ALA A 32 4.81 -10.00 1.87
C ALA A 32 3.78 -8.92 2.17
N VAL A 33 3.97 -8.18 3.26
CA VAL A 33 3.11 -7.02 3.58
C VAL A 33 3.57 -5.84 2.74
N MET A 34 2.68 -5.33 1.90
CA MET A 34 2.97 -4.23 0.99
C MET A 34 2.62 -2.88 1.61
N THR A 35 1.52 -2.80 2.35
CA THR A 35 1.08 -1.56 2.99
C THR A 35 0.33 -1.84 4.28
N LEU A 36 0.35 -0.85 5.17
CA LEU A 36 -0.36 -0.84 6.45
C LEU A 36 -1.13 0.47 6.61
N GLY A 37 -2.34 0.40 7.15
CA GLY A 37 -3.14 1.59 7.41
C GLY A 37 -4.09 1.42 8.58
N PHE A 38 -4.23 2.49 9.38
CA PHE A 38 -5.21 2.52 10.45
C PHE A 38 -6.55 3.06 9.96
N GLY A 39 -7.59 2.27 10.12
CA GLY A 39 -8.96 2.75 9.98
C GLY A 39 -9.34 3.67 11.15
N ARG A 40 -10.39 4.48 10.95
CA ARG A 40 -10.86 5.45 11.98
C ARG A 40 -11.24 4.82 13.31
N ASN A 41 -11.62 3.56 13.31
CA ASN A 41 -11.95 2.79 14.52
C ASN A 41 -10.70 2.23 15.24
N GLY A 42 -9.50 2.62 14.81
CA GLY A 42 -8.23 2.12 15.34
C GLY A 42 -7.86 0.71 14.91
N THR A 43 -8.62 0.10 13.99
CA THR A 43 -8.25 -1.19 13.41
C THR A 43 -7.08 -1.01 12.43
N LEU A 44 -6.02 -1.78 12.61
CA LEU A 44 -4.92 -1.85 11.66
C LEU A 44 -5.25 -2.84 10.56
N TYR A 45 -5.15 -2.38 9.33
CA TYR A 45 -5.28 -3.20 8.12
C TYR A 45 -3.94 -3.33 7.42
N ALA A 46 -3.80 -4.40 6.67
CA ALA A 46 -2.67 -4.65 5.78
C ALA A 46 -3.18 -5.14 4.44
N VAL A 47 -2.51 -4.76 3.36
CA VAL A 47 -2.60 -5.52 2.11
C VAL A 47 -1.30 -6.28 1.97
N GLY A 48 -1.43 -7.57 1.77
CA GLY A 48 -0.30 -8.46 1.58
C GLY A 48 -0.43 -9.25 0.29
N ASP A 49 0.70 -9.67 -0.16
CA ASP A 49 0.87 -10.51 -1.32
C ASP A 49 1.57 -11.80 -0.93
N CYS A 50 1.52 -12.80 -1.80
CA CYS A 50 2.33 -13.98 -1.61
C CYS A 50 3.82 -13.58 -1.65
N ASN A 51 4.61 -14.22 -0.81
CA ASN A 51 6.06 -14.14 -0.83
C ASN A 51 6.61 -15.50 -1.28
N PRO A 52 6.66 -15.76 -2.61
CA PRO A 52 7.15 -17.05 -3.09
C PRO A 52 8.64 -17.18 -2.78
N ALA A 53 9.03 -18.29 -2.20
CA ALA A 53 10.42 -18.69 -2.12
C ALA A 53 10.69 -19.75 -3.20
N PRO A 54 11.73 -19.59 -4.04
CA PRO A 54 12.68 -18.49 -4.18
C PRO A 54 12.24 -17.49 -5.25
N VAL A 55 12.31 -16.25 -4.89
CA VAL A 55 12.34 -15.03 -5.70
C VAL A 55 11.96 -15.16 -7.19
N THR A 56 10.71 -15.43 -7.46
CA THR A 56 10.06 -15.00 -8.68
C THR A 56 8.96 -14.04 -8.28
N PHE A 57 8.91 -12.84 -8.86
CA PHE A 57 7.85 -11.84 -8.62
C PHE A 57 6.49 -12.30 -9.17
N GLU A 58 6.29 -13.59 -9.34
CA GLU A 58 5.15 -14.17 -10.02
C GLU A 58 4.25 -14.91 -9.05
N CYS A 59 3.60 -14.14 -8.19
CA CYS A 59 2.31 -14.60 -7.74
C CYS A 59 1.31 -14.29 -8.85
N THR A 60 0.86 -15.30 -9.53
CA THR A 60 -0.11 -15.12 -10.60
C THR A 60 -1.47 -14.78 -10.00
N PRO A 61 -2.13 -13.70 -10.43
CA PRO A 61 -3.49 -13.40 -10.01
C PRO A 61 -4.37 -14.64 -10.17
N GLY A 62 -5.06 -15.03 -9.09
CA GLY A 62 -5.97 -16.18 -9.09
C GLY A 62 -5.35 -17.54 -8.79
N SER A 63 -4.02 -17.69 -8.79
CA SER A 63 -3.37 -18.96 -8.44
C SER A 63 -3.01 -19.08 -6.96
N ASP A 64 -2.83 -17.96 -6.27
CA ASP A 64 -2.53 -17.90 -4.84
C ASP A 64 -3.63 -17.11 -4.10
N PRO A 65 -4.29 -17.72 -3.11
CA PRO A 65 -5.34 -17.04 -2.34
C PRO A 65 -4.83 -15.87 -1.50
N THR A 66 -3.52 -15.74 -1.32
CA THR A 66 -2.91 -14.61 -0.58
C THR A 66 -2.60 -13.42 -1.48
N TYR A 67 -2.63 -13.60 -2.82
CA TYR A 67 -2.36 -12.52 -3.77
C TYR A 67 -3.27 -11.32 -3.52
N ASN A 68 -2.67 -10.14 -3.31
CA ASN A 68 -3.40 -8.90 -3.04
C ASN A 68 -4.57 -9.08 -2.07
N SER A 69 -4.33 -9.71 -0.93
CA SER A 69 -5.37 -9.93 0.06
C SER A 69 -5.36 -8.88 1.15
N LEU A 70 -6.56 -8.50 1.59
CA LEU A 70 -6.75 -7.63 2.75
C LEU A 70 -6.72 -8.46 4.03
N TYR A 71 -6.02 -7.95 5.03
CA TYR A 71 -5.90 -8.52 6.36
C TYR A 71 -6.27 -7.50 7.43
N ARG A 72 -6.82 -7.98 8.53
CA ARG A 72 -6.87 -7.26 9.80
C ARG A 72 -5.69 -7.70 10.66
N VAL A 73 -5.01 -6.72 11.24
CA VAL A 73 -3.81 -6.96 12.06
C VAL A 73 -4.13 -6.69 13.52
N ASN A 74 -3.83 -7.66 14.38
CA ASN A 74 -3.93 -7.48 15.82
C ASN A 74 -2.68 -6.74 16.31
N VAL A 75 -2.84 -5.49 16.73
CA VAL A 75 -1.72 -4.62 17.16
C VAL A 75 -1.04 -5.06 18.45
N ARG A 76 -1.63 -6.00 19.21
CA ARG A 76 -1.02 -6.53 20.44
C ARG A 76 -0.19 -7.77 20.16
N THR A 77 -0.68 -8.65 19.30
CA THR A 77 -0.06 -9.95 19.03
C THR A 77 0.68 -10.01 17.72
N GLY A 78 0.49 -9.02 16.82
CA GLY A 78 1.01 -9.05 15.46
C GLY A 78 0.33 -10.08 14.55
N ALA A 79 -0.76 -10.72 14.99
CA ALA A 79 -1.45 -11.72 14.21
C ALA A 79 -2.21 -11.10 13.04
N PHE A 80 -2.09 -11.69 11.87
CA PHE A 80 -2.81 -11.33 10.64
C PHE A 80 -4.02 -12.26 10.48
N THR A 81 -5.19 -11.67 10.31
CA THR A 81 -6.42 -12.39 9.97
C THR A 81 -6.86 -11.97 8.59
N ARG A 82 -6.84 -12.88 7.63
CA ARG A 82 -7.26 -12.61 6.26
C ARG A 82 -8.76 -12.26 6.24
N ILE A 83 -9.09 -11.18 5.54
CA ILE A 83 -10.47 -10.76 5.28
C ILE A 83 -10.92 -11.32 3.92
N GLY A 84 -10.18 -11.05 2.85
CA GLY A 84 -10.48 -11.54 1.53
C GLY A 84 -9.50 -11.05 0.47
N SER A 85 -9.63 -11.58 -0.75
CA SER A 85 -8.88 -11.08 -1.90
C SER A 85 -9.46 -9.76 -2.38
N THR A 86 -8.60 -8.84 -2.78
CA THR A 86 -9.02 -7.59 -3.39
C THR A 86 -9.52 -7.76 -4.83
N GLY A 87 -9.10 -8.82 -5.49
CA GLY A 87 -9.39 -9.06 -6.91
C GLY A 87 -8.64 -8.14 -7.88
N ALA A 88 -7.79 -7.26 -7.38
CA ALA A 88 -7.00 -6.37 -8.22
C ALA A 88 -5.87 -7.14 -8.93
N PRO A 89 -5.66 -6.92 -10.25
CA PRO A 89 -4.65 -7.66 -11.00
C PRO A 89 -3.23 -7.10 -10.85
N GLN A 90 -3.08 -5.92 -10.26
CA GLN A 90 -1.80 -5.26 -10.02
C GLN A 90 -1.50 -5.22 -8.52
N PHE A 91 -0.22 -5.10 -8.15
CA PHE A 91 0.19 -5.00 -6.76
C PHE A 91 -0.32 -3.71 -6.10
N PHE A 92 -0.86 -3.81 -4.89
CA PHE A 92 -1.09 -2.65 -4.05
C PHE A 92 0.24 -2.13 -3.53
N MET A 93 0.47 -0.84 -3.74
CA MET A 93 1.66 -0.16 -3.23
C MET A 93 1.38 0.56 -1.94
N ASP A 94 0.21 1.18 -1.83
CA ASP A 94 -0.20 1.86 -0.61
C ASP A 94 -1.72 1.91 -0.45
N MET A 95 -2.16 2.14 0.79
CA MET A 95 -3.56 2.37 1.13
C MET A 95 -3.71 3.43 2.21
N THR A 96 -4.80 4.16 2.16
CA THR A 96 -5.14 5.21 3.10
C THR A 96 -6.63 5.25 3.39
N PHE A 97 -7.02 6.00 4.41
CA PHE A 97 -8.42 6.21 4.78
C PHE A 97 -8.80 7.68 4.67
N ASP A 98 -9.95 7.97 4.06
CA ASP A 98 -10.49 9.32 4.06
C ASP A 98 -11.11 9.71 5.41
N GLY A 99 -11.50 10.97 5.54
CA GLY A 99 -12.17 11.49 6.74
C GLY A 99 -13.52 10.82 7.07
N HIS A 100 -14.10 10.05 6.17
CA HIS A 100 -15.35 9.30 6.36
C HIS A 100 -15.12 7.82 6.68
N GLY A 101 -13.88 7.36 6.62
CA GLY A 101 -13.50 5.96 6.87
C GLY A 101 -13.55 5.07 5.62
N ASN A 102 -13.67 5.65 4.42
CA ASN A 102 -13.49 4.89 3.19
C ASN A 102 -12.03 4.54 3.01
N MET A 103 -11.77 3.28 2.70
CA MET A 103 -10.43 2.78 2.39
C MET A 103 -10.16 2.95 0.90
N LEU A 104 -9.10 3.67 0.56
CA LEU A 104 -8.58 3.78 -0.80
C LEU A 104 -7.21 3.13 -0.89
N GLY A 105 -6.92 2.51 -2.02
CA GLY A 105 -5.61 1.94 -2.29
C GLY A 105 -5.19 2.19 -3.72
N VAL A 106 -3.89 2.27 -3.93
CA VAL A 106 -3.29 2.41 -5.26
C VAL A 106 -2.54 1.16 -5.63
N THR A 107 -2.74 0.73 -6.88
CA THR A 107 -1.99 -0.36 -7.46
C THR A 107 -1.07 0.15 -8.55
N THR A 108 0.02 -0.57 -8.78
CA THR A 108 0.92 -0.31 -9.90
C THR A 108 1.47 -1.61 -10.46
N THR A 109 2.05 -1.53 -11.65
CA THR A 109 2.93 -2.57 -12.17
C THR A 109 4.37 -2.12 -11.98
N LEU A 110 5.23 -3.02 -11.51
CA LEU A 110 6.66 -2.75 -11.40
C LEU A 110 7.37 -2.59 -12.77
N ASN A 111 6.64 -2.84 -13.83
CA ASN A 111 7.11 -2.62 -15.19
C ASN A 111 6.61 -1.25 -15.69
N PRO A 112 7.50 -0.27 -15.91
CA PRO A 112 7.14 1.09 -16.32
C PRO A 112 6.56 1.19 -17.75
N SER A 113 6.24 0.10 -18.41
CA SER A 113 5.83 0.02 -19.82
C SER A 113 4.40 0.54 -20.07
N GLY A 114 4.02 1.66 -19.49
CA GLY A 114 2.81 2.39 -19.89
C GLY A 114 1.50 1.89 -19.28
N VAL A 115 1.52 0.96 -18.34
CA VAL A 115 0.31 0.59 -17.60
C VAL A 115 0.09 1.60 -16.47
N PRO A 116 -1.02 2.34 -16.46
CA PRO A 116 -1.25 3.36 -15.45
C PRO A 116 -1.44 2.74 -14.07
N ALA A 117 -1.03 3.47 -13.03
CA ALA A 117 -1.48 3.20 -11.67
C ALA A 117 -3.00 3.31 -11.58
N ILE A 118 -3.62 2.54 -10.71
CA ILE A 118 -5.07 2.49 -10.57
C ILE A 118 -5.45 2.77 -9.13
N LEU A 119 -6.38 3.70 -8.95
CA LEU A 119 -7.00 3.97 -7.66
C LEU A 119 -8.22 3.07 -7.46
N TYR A 120 -8.28 2.42 -6.31
CA TYR A 120 -9.38 1.55 -5.89
C TYR A 120 -10.02 2.05 -4.62
N ARG A 121 -11.31 1.73 -4.47
CA ARG A 121 -11.97 1.67 -3.16
C ARG A 121 -11.96 0.22 -2.70
N ILE A 122 -11.56 -0.01 -1.46
CA ILE A 122 -11.50 -1.34 -0.85
C ILE A 122 -12.62 -1.43 0.21
N ASP A 123 -13.40 -2.48 0.15
CA ASP A 123 -14.38 -2.78 1.20
C ASP A 123 -13.68 -3.45 2.39
N PRO A 124 -13.61 -2.83 3.56
CA PRO A 124 -12.90 -3.39 4.71
C PRO A 124 -13.59 -4.64 5.30
N ALA A 125 -14.84 -4.92 4.94
CA ALA A 125 -15.58 -6.09 5.42
C ALA A 125 -15.29 -7.34 4.59
N THR A 126 -15.10 -7.18 3.28
CA THR A 126 -14.92 -8.30 2.33
C THR A 126 -13.53 -8.37 1.73
N GLY A 127 -12.78 -7.28 1.76
CA GLY A 127 -11.51 -7.11 1.07
C GLY A 127 -11.64 -6.69 -0.39
N THR A 128 -12.83 -6.80 -0.99
CA THR A 128 -13.04 -6.54 -2.42
C THR A 128 -12.68 -5.12 -2.80
N ALA A 129 -11.86 -4.98 -3.84
CA ALA A 129 -11.50 -3.68 -4.40
C ALA A 129 -12.33 -3.36 -5.64
N THR A 130 -12.93 -2.18 -5.64
CA THR A 130 -13.63 -1.62 -6.79
C THR A 130 -12.77 -0.55 -7.43
N LYS A 131 -12.45 -0.73 -8.71
CA LYS A 131 -11.71 0.27 -9.48
C LYS A 131 -12.46 1.58 -9.54
N LEU A 132 -11.80 2.67 -9.19
CA LEU A 132 -12.31 4.02 -9.35
C LEU A 132 -11.81 4.63 -10.66
N PHE A 133 -10.50 4.79 -10.79
CA PHE A 133 -9.89 5.47 -11.95
C PHE A 133 -8.51 4.87 -12.28
N ASN A 134 -8.13 4.96 -13.56
CA ASN A 134 -6.72 5.00 -13.92
C ASN A 134 -6.17 6.37 -13.51
N LEU A 135 -5.03 6.39 -12.88
CA LEU A 135 -4.36 7.65 -12.59
C LEU A 135 -3.74 8.22 -13.89
N VAL A 136 -3.80 9.53 -14.01
CA VAL A 136 -3.32 10.24 -15.19
C VAL A 136 -2.21 11.20 -14.77
N GLY A 137 -0.99 10.88 -15.14
CA GLY A 137 0.21 11.66 -14.79
C GLY A 137 1.38 10.79 -14.36
N SER A 138 1.15 9.87 -13.44
CA SER A 138 2.16 8.92 -12.96
C SER A 138 1.73 7.47 -13.21
N ASN A 139 2.71 6.62 -13.53
CA ASN A 139 2.47 5.18 -13.67
C ASN A 139 2.88 4.41 -12.41
N LEU A 140 3.50 5.07 -11.44
CA LEU A 140 4.12 4.42 -10.29
C LEU A 140 3.90 5.23 -9.01
N VAL A 141 2.65 5.35 -8.59
CA VAL A 141 2.33 5.94 -7.28
C VAL A 141 2.68 4.93 -6.18
N MET A 142 3.53 5.35 -5.25
CA MET A 142 4.09 4.51 -4.19
C MET A 142 3.56 4.86 -2.80
N GLY A 143 3.10 6.08 -2.59
CA GLY A 143 2.57 6.54 -1.31
C GLY A 143 1.27 7.30 -1.48
N LEU A 144 0.33 7.12 -0.56
CA LEU A 144 -0.96 7.80 -0.49
C LEU A 144 -1.23 8.33 0.91
N ALA A 145 -1.70 9.57 1.02
CA ALA A 145 -2.23 10.08 2.28
C ALA A 145 -3.36 11.11 2.04
N PHE A 146 -4.37 11.10 2.91
CA PHE A 146 -5.32 12.21 2.98
C PHE A 146 -4.77 13.34 3.84
N GLY A 147 -4.78 14.56 3.30
CA GLY A 147 -4.51 15.77 4.05
C GLY A 147 -5.68 16.17 4.95
N ARG A 148 -5.43 17.06 5.90
CA ARG A 148 -6.47 17.69 6.73
C ARG A 148 -7.46 18.50 5.91
N ASP A 149 -7.05 18.97 4.74
CA ASP A 149 -7.87 19.67 3.76
C ASP A 149 -8.80 18.73 2.96
N GLY A 150 -8.77 17.42 3.26
CA GLY A 150 -9.57 16.39 2.62
C GLY A 150 -9.10 15.99 1.23
N LYS A 151 -7.96 16.52 0.76
CA LYS A 151 -7.38 16.10 -0.52
C LYS A 151 -6.57 14.83 -0.37
N LEU A 152 -6.57 14.02 -1.42
CA LEU A 152 -5.70 12.86 -1.53
C LEU A 152 -4.38 13.30 -2.15
N TYR A 153 -3.30 13.00 -1.45
CA TYR A 153 -1.93 13.23 -1.90
C TYR A 153 -1.29 11.91 -2.29
N GLY A 154 -0.42 11.96 -3.29
CA GLY A 154 0.37 10.82 -3.73
C GLY A 154 1.81 11.21 -3.96
N THR A 155 2.70 10.24 -3.79
CA THR A 155 4.10 10.34 -4.22
C THR A 155 4.36 9.29 -5.27
N ASP A 156 5.11 9.64 -6.30
CA ASP A 156 5.59 8.68 -7.27
C ASP A 156 7.09 8.40 -7.10
N ASN A 157 7.52 7.36 -7.80
CA ASN A 157 8.90 6.89 -7.79
C ASN A 157 9.42 6.83 -9.23
N PHE A 158 10.71 6.99 -9.41
CA PHE A 158 11.48 7.15 -10.64
C PHE A 158 11.66 8.60 -11.11
N ALA A 159 12.53 8.79 -12.03
CA ALA A 159 13.16 9.95 -12.64
C ALA A 159 12.59 11.37 -12.38
N ASN A 160 11.35 11.46 -11.95
CA ASN A 160 10.63 12.69 -11.63
C ASN A 160 9.85 12.56 -10.32
N SER A 161 10.46 11.95 -9.29
CA SER A 161 9.81 11.82 -7.97
C SER A 161 9.12 13.11 -7.58
N GLY A 162 7.81 13.06 -7.38
CA GLY A 162 6.98 14.22 -7.14
C GLY A 162 5.93 13.99 -6.06
N LEU A 163 5.47 15.10 -5.50
CA LEU A 163 4.28 15.17 -4.68
C LEU A 163 3.12 15.70 -5.53
N TYR A 164 2.00 15.03 -5.49
CA TYR A 164 0.81 15.32 -6.29
C TYR A 164 -0.44 15.41 -5.44
N VAL A 165 -1.42 16.19 -5.88
CA VAL A 165 -2.82 16.03 -5.48
C VAL A 165 -3.50 15.13 -6.49
N ILE A 166 -4.18 14.09 -6.01
CA ILE A 166 -4.93 13.14 -6.82
C ILE A 166 -6.41 13.46 -6.75
N GLY A 167 -7.02 13.71 -7.89
CA GLY A 167 -8.45 13.94 -8.00
C GLY A 167 -9.24 12.65 -7.77
N THR A 168 -9.90 12.53 -6.61
CA THR A 168 -10.65 11.31 -6.23
C THR A 168 -11.92 11.07 -7.05
N ARG A 169 -12.27 11.98 -7.95
CA ARG A 169 -13.41 11.87 -8.88
C ARG A 169 -12.99 11.71 -10.33
N THR A 170 -11.72 11.96 -10.64
CA THR A 170 -11.24 12.02 -12.03
C THR A 170 -10.00 11.19 -12.30
N GLY A 171 -9.23 10.87 -11.25
CA GLY A 171 -7.92 10.23 -11.37
C GLY A 171 -6.80 11.15 -11.88
N PHE A 172 -7.08 12.45 -12.12
CA PHE A 172 -6.04 13.38 -12.54
C PHE A 172 -5.10 13.71 -11.39
N GLU A 173 -3.81 13.72 -11.69
CA GLU A 173 -2.74 14.13 -10.80
C GLU A 173 -2.31 15.55 -11.12
N THR A 174 -2.28 16.39 -10.10
CA THR A 174 -1.77 17.76 -10.18
C THR A 174 -0.49 17.85 -9.39
N ALA A 175 0.63 18.09 -10.09
CA ALA A 175 1.94 18.22 -9.45
C ALA A 175 1.98 19.42 -8.49
N ILE A 176 2.51 19.20 -7.30
CA ILE A 176 2.77 20.25 -6.30
C ILE A 176 4.24 20.62 -6.31
N ALA A 177 5.12 19.62 -6.19
CA ALA A 177 6.55 19.80 -6.10
C ALA A 177 7.31 18.57 -6.57
N ALA A 178 8.51 18.78 -7.08
CA ALA A 178 9.49 17.72 -7.23
C ALA A 178 10.07 17.37 -5.85
N LEU A 179 10.29 16.09 -5.58
CA LEU A 179 10.96 15.64 -4.37
C LEU A 179 12.46 15.57 -4.62
N PRO A 180 13.29 16.03 -3.66
CA PRO A 180 14.74 16.10 -3.86
C PRO A 180 15.45 14.74 -3.76
N PHE A 181 14.69 13.64 -3.59
CA PHE A 181 15.20 12.29 -3.46
C PHE A 181 14.51 11.39 -4.49
N GLY A 182 15.27 10.48 -5.06
CA GLY A 182 14.83 9.64 -6.18
C GLY A 182 13.96 8.43 -5.79
N PHE A 183 13.58 8.28 -4.50
CA PHE A 183 12.78 7.15 -4.05
C PHE A 183 11.86 7.54 -2.87
N SER A 184 10.58 7.39 -3.05
CA SER A 184 9.57 7.55 -2.00
C SER A 184 8.69 6.31 -2.00
N SER A 185 8.60 5.60 -0.88
CA SER A 185 7.85 4.35 -0.76
C SER A 185 6.60 4.47 0.09
N ASP A 186 6.39 5.59 0.75
CA ASP A 186 5.25 5.82 1.62
C ASP A 186 5.03 7.31 1.83
N LEU A 187 3.81 7.70 2.16
CA LEU A 187 3.43 9.07 2.47
C LEU A 187 2.61 9.14 3.74
N VAL A 188 3.11 9.90 4.71
CA VAL A 188 2.38 10.23 5.93
C VAL A 188 2.33 11.74 6.06
N LEU A 189 1.13 12.30 6.16
CA LEU A 189 0.94 13.70 6.46
C LEU A 189 0.88 13.87 7.99
N MET A 190 1.91 14.50 8.54
CA MET A 190 1.96 14.76 9.97
C MET A 190 0.94 15.83 10.37
N ASN A 191 0.35 15.60 11.52
CA ASN A 191 -0.63 16.50 12.15
C ASN A 191 0.06 17.62 12.94
#